data_13cf92dfb35dc7b03388e2b399641605
#
_entry.id   13cf92dfb35dc7b03388e2b399641605
#
_cell.length_a   1.000
_cell.length_b   1.000
_cell.length_c   1.000
_cell.angle_alpha   90.00
_cell.angle_beta   90.00
_cell.angle_gamma   90.00
#
_symmetry.space_group_name_H-M   'P 1'
#
loop_
_entity.id
_entity.type
_entity.pdbx_description
1 polymer ?
#
loop_
_entity_poly.entity_id
_entity_poly.type
_entity_poly.pdbx_seq_one_letter_code
_entity_poly.pdbx_strand_id
1 'polypeptide(L)'
;MTTHRARKRLWIIGSLGQALSAAVIALAAFFIRGTALGVVTLLALAALSLFRVLCSIAGKDVQARTISKGARGRVTGSAAALGGGATLLTGVILYFLGELSIPMMGTVLGVGAATWAIAAWVFSGVDEPVPEETEGGIDKQWWKDTWQLFTSDGHFRNFVIVRALLLVSALSTSFIVLLSSNLSGLYGFVLASGLSSLVGGRISGVYSDKSSKNTMAAGAAVASLVLVLLVASSHWAPDGVNAWVMPIGFFAVNLAHTAIRVARKTYVVDMAGGDKRTQSVGAANTMMGIILLIVGGISSVVALAGPEAALLFLALIGFLGVWRARSLKEVSHT
;
A
#
# COMPACT_ATOMS: atom_id res chain seq x y z
N MET A 1 -7.42 23.41 -6.71
CA MET A 1 -6.00 23.55 -7.10
C MET A 1 -5.83 23.05 -8.52
N THR A 2 -5.76 23.99 -9.36
CA THR A 2 -5.40 24.15 -10.76
C THR A 2 -5.10 22.93 -11.61
N THR A 3 -6.01 22.64 -12.49
CA THR A 3 -5.98 21.69 -13.60
C THR A 3 -4.94 22.01 -14.68
N HIS A 4 -4.36 23.19 -14.67
CA HIS A 4 -3.32 23.63 -15.62
C HIS A 4 -1.89 23.24 -15.24
N ARG A 5 -1.66 22.57 -14.11
CA ARG A 5 -0.30 22.14 -13.73
C ARG A 5 -0.08 20.70 -14.14
N ALA A 6 1.00 20.45 -14.87
CA ALA A 6 1.47 19.11 -15.17
C ALA A 6 1.43 18.25 -13.89
N ARG A 7 0.85 17.05 -13.94
CA ARG A 7 0.71 16.14 -12.79
C ARG A 7 2.07 15.77 -12.22
N LYS A 8 3.10 15.77 -13.06
CA LYS A 8 4.49 15.69 -12.69
C LYS A 8 4.87 16.68 -11.57
N ARG A 9 4.47 17.95 -11.68
CA ARG A 9 4.76 18.97 -10.65
C ARG A 9 4.09 18.63 -9.31
N LEU A 10 2.84 18.15 -9.34
CA LEU A 10 2.14 17.73 -8.12
C LEU A 10 2.83 16.53 -7.46
N TRP A 11 3.34 15.59 -8.26
CA TRP A 11 4.10 14.46 -7.73
C TRP A 11 5.41 14.91 -7.09
N ILE A 12 6.16 15.81 -7.73
CA ILE A 12 7.40 16.39 -7.19
C ILE A 12 7.14 17.11 -5.87
N ILE A 13 6.11 17.98 -5.82
CA ILE A 13 5.71 18.67 -4.57
C ILE A 13 5.36 17.66 -3.47
N GLY A 14 4.60 16.63 -3.81
CA GLY A 14 4.25 15.57 -2.87
C GLY A 14 5.47 14.80 -2.36
N SER A 15 6.44 14.51 -3.24
CA SER A 15 7.68 13.81 -2.85
C SER A 15 8.58 14.68 -1.97
N LEU A 16 8.78 15.95 -2.32
CA LEU A 16 9.54 16.90 -1.49
C LEU A 16 8.86 17.15 -0.15
N GLY A 17 7.52 17.23 -0.11
CA GLY A 17 6.77 17.34 1.14
C GLY A 17 6.94 16.12 2.04
N GLN A 18 6.99 14.91 1.48
CA GLN A 18 7.32 13.68 2.24
C GLN A 18 8.77 13.73 2.75
N ALA A 19 9.72 14.16 1.91
CA ALA A 19 11.12 14.34 2.31
C ALA A 19 11.24 15.31 3.50
N LEU A 20 10.59 16.47 3.42
CA LEU A 20 10.58 17.47 4.49
C LEU A 20 9.96 16.92 5.77
N SER A 21 8.80 16.26 5.67
CA SER A 21 8.13 15.67 6.83
C SER A 21 9.00 14.61 7.53
N ALA A 22 9.64 13.75 6.76
CA ALA A 22 10.56 12.75 7.30
C ALA A 22 11.83 13.40 7.91
N ALA A 23 12.37 14.45 7.29
CA ALA A 23 13.50 15.20 7.82
C ALA A 23 13.16 15.89 9.14
N VAL A 24 11.94 16.42 9.29
CA VAL A 24 11.47 17.00 10.57
C VAL A 24 11.46 15.93 11.66
N ILE A 25 10.97 14.72 11.40
CA ILE A 25 10.99 13.61 12.37
C ILE A 25 12.44 13.23 12.70
N ALA A 26 13.29 13.13 11.69
CA ALA A 26 14.70 12.81 11.86
C ALA A 26 15.42 13.83 12.76
N LEU A 27 15.26 15.10 12.48
CA LEU A 27 15.86 16.18 13.28
C LEU A 27 15.27 16.21 14.69
N ALA A 28 13.94 16.05 14.84
CA ALA A 28 13.30 15.98 16.15
C ALA A 28 13.89 14.87 17.03
N ALA A 29 14.26 13.73 16.45
CA ALA A 29 14.88 12.62 17.17
C ALA A 29 16.24 12.99 17.81
N PHE A 30 16.97 13.98 17.28
CA PHE A 30 18.22 14.46 17.87
C PHE A 30 18.01 15.50 18.99
N PHE A 31 17.01 16.38 18.82
CA PHE A 31 16.92 17.59 19.65
C PHE A 31 15.76 17.58 20.63
N ILE A 32 14.74 16.74 20.41
CA ILE A 32 13.51 16.72 21.20
C ILE A 32 13.37 15.39 21.94
N ARG A 33 12.76 15.41 23.15
CA ARG A 33 12.55 14.23 23.99
C ARG A 33 11.11 14.20 24.55
N GLY A 34 10.72 13.04 25.03
CA GLY A 34 9.44 12.85 25.74
C GLY A 34 8.20 13.13 24.89
N THR A 35 7.17 13.65 25.50
CA THR A 35 5.86 13.89 24.86
C THR A 35 5.96 14.87 23.68
N ALA A 36 6.87 15.85 23.73
CA ALA A 36 7.06 16.81 22.64
C ALA A 36 7.55 16.11 21.37
N LEU A 37 8.47 15.14 21.46
CA LEU A 37 8.90 14.32 20.33
C LEU A 37 7.71 13.54 19.73
N GLY A 38 6.85 12.96 20.58
CA GLY A 38 5.65 12.26 20.15
C GLY A 38 4.69 13.16 19.35
N VAL A 39 4.42 14.36 19.85
CA VAL A 39 3.53 15.33 19.18
C VAL A 39 4.11 15.76 17.83
N VAL A 40 5.39 16.13 17.78
CA VAL A 40 6.06 16.53 16.52
C VAL A 40 6.00 15.38 15.51
N THR A 41 6.29 14.15 15.96
CA THR A 41 6.24 12.96 15.10
C THR A 41 4.83 12.72 14.53
N LEU A 42 3.79 12.83 15.36
CA LEU A 42 2.40 12.66 14.89
C LEU A 42 1.99 13.71 13.87
N LEU A 43 2.33 14.99 14.10
CA LEU A 43 2.05 16.07 13.16
C LEU A 43 2.80 15.91 11.84
N ALA A 44 4.07 15.52 11.91
CA ALA A 44 4.89 15.29 10.74
C ALA A 44 4.41 14.05 9.95
N LEU A 45 3.96 12.98 10.61
CA LEU A 45 3.35 11.80 9.96
C LEU A 45 2.01 12.17 9.30
N ALA A 46 1.21 13.04 9.90
CA ALA A 46 -0.02 13.53 9.27
C ALA A 46 0.31 14.32 8.00
N ALA A 47 1.29 15.23 8.04
CA ALA A 47 1.77 15.97 6.88
C ALA A 47 2.33 15.02 5.79
N LEU A 48 3.17 14.06 6.16
CA LEU A 48 3.70 13.03 5.26
C LEU A 48 2.58 12.26 4.56
N SER A 49 1.52 11.92 5.29
CA SER A 49 0.38 11.20 4.75
C SER A 49 -0.38 12.03 3.70
N LEU A 50 -0.56 13.34 3.94
CA LEU A 50 -1.19 14.25 2.98
C LEU A 50 -0.36 14.37 1.69
N PHE A 51 0.96 14.56 1.80
CA PHE A 51 1.85 14.61 0.63
C PHE A 51 1.91 13.28 -0.10
N ARG A 52 1.81 12.15 0.61
CA ARG A 52 1.73 10.81 0.01
C ARG A 52 0.45 10.63 -0.82
N VAL A 53 -0.67 11.22 -0.41
CA VAL A 53 -1.91 11.21 -1.22
C VAL A 53 -1.69 11.94 -2.54
N LEU A 54 -1.02 13.11 -2.53
CA LEU A 54 -0.68 13.83 -3.77
C LEU A 54 0.15 12.97 -4.71
N CYS A 55 1.22 12.35 -4.23
CA CYS A 55 2.03 11.41 -5.02
C CYS A 55 1.21 10.23 -5.55
N SER A 56 0.31 9.69 -4.72
CA SER A 56 -0.51 8.53 -5.11
C SER A 56 -1.47 8.85 -6.25
N ILE A 57 -2.07 10.03 -6.25
CA ILE A 57 -3.00 10.47 -7.31
C ILE A 57 -2.23 10.86 -8.56
N ALA A 58 -1.28 11.79 -8.42
CA ALA A 58 -0.51 12.31 -9.54
C ALA A 58 0.31 11.20 -10.25
N GLY A 59 0.93 10.30 -9.50
CA GLY A 59 1.73 9.20 -10.06
C GLY A 59 0.92 8.23 -10.92
N LYS A 60 -0.34 7.93 -10.53
CA LYS A 60 -1.22 7.08 -11.35
C LYS A 60 -1.67 7.78 -12.62
N ASP A 61 -1.90 9.08 -12.55
CA ASP A 61 -2.30 9.87 -13.72
C ASP A 61 -1.14 9.98 -14.72
N VAL A 62 0.07 10.29 -14.25
CA VAL A 62 1.28 10.29 -15.10
C VAL A 62 1.52 8.90 -15.70
N GLN A 63 1.44 7.83 -14.89
CA GLN A 63 1.58 6.45 -15.38
C GLN A 63 0.57 6.12 -16.49
N ALA A 64 -0.65 6.59 -16.35
CA ALA A 64 -1.69 6.34 -17.33
C ALA A 64 -1.46 7.05 -18.67
N ARG A 65 -0.80 8.22 -18.65
CA ARG A 65 -0.49 9.03 -19.84
C ARG A 65 0.82 8.63 -20.54
N THR A 66 1.78 8.12 -19.76
CA THR A 66 3.12 7.81 -20.25
C THR A 66 3.35 6.33 -20.57
N ILE A 67 2.51 5.43 -20.01
CA ILE A 67 2.67 3.98 -20.16
C ILE A 67 1.43 3.37 -20.79
N SER A 68 1.63 2.60 -21.86
CA SER A 68 0.57 1.89 -22.56
C SER A 68 -0.13 0.86 -21.67
N LYS A 69 -1.40 0.57 -21.96
CA LYS A 69 -2.12 -0.57 -21.36
C LYS A 69 -1.33 -1.87 -21.65
N GLY A 70 -1.35 -2.82 -20.73
CA GLY A 70 -0.60 -4.08 -20.84
C GLY A 70 0.88 -3.99 -20.43
N ALA A 71 1.41 -2.79 -20.13
CA ALA A 71 2.76 -2.60 -19.59
C ALA A 71 2.77 -1.98 -18.16
N ARG A 72 1.65 -1.46 -17.72
CA ARG A 72 1.51 -0.76 -16.42
C ARG A 72 1.78 -1.65 -15.23
N GLY A 73 1.33 -2.90 -15.29
CA GLY A 73 1.57 -3.91 -14.27
C GLY A 73 3.06 -4.22 -14.13
N ARG A 74 3.78 -4.41 -15.24
CA ARG A 74 5.24 -4.65 -15.24
C ARG A 74 6.00 -3.48 -14.63
N VAL A 75 5.65 -2.23 -14.98
CA VAL A 75 6.30 -1.03 -14.41
C VAL A 75 6.02 -0.92 -12.92
N THR A 76 4.75 -1.08 -12.51
CA THR A 76 4.36 -1.04 -11.09
C THR A 76 5.01 -2.17 -10.30
N GLY A 77 5.09 -3.37 -10.89
CA GLY A 77 5.71 -4.55 -10.30
C GLY A 77 7.23 -4.39 -10.16
N SER A 78 7.91 -3.85 -11.18
CA SER A 78 9.35 -3.57 -11.12
C SER A 78 9.67 -2.51 -10.05
N ALA A 79 8.85 -1.46 -9.95
CA ALA A 79 8.98 -0.47 -8.89
C ALA A 79 8.78 -1.09 -7.49
N ALA A 80 7.83 -2.03 -7.35
CA ALA A 80 7.63 -2.77 -6.11
C ALA A 80 8.82 -3.68 -5.78
N ALA A 81 9.41 -4.34 -6.79
CA ALA A 81 10.59 -5.18 -6.61
C ALA A 81 11.82 -4.38 -6.17
N LEU A 82 12.07 -3.23 -6.81
CA LEU A 82 13.16 -2.33 -6.42
C LEU A 82 12.98 -1.82 -4.98
N GLY A 83 11.75 -1.40 -4.64
CA GLY A 83 11.41 -1.01 -3.27
C GLY A 83 11.60 -2.16 -2.27
N GLY A 84 11.25 -3.39 -2.66
CA GLY A 84 11.49 -4.60 -1.88
C GLY A 84 12.97 -4.88 -1.65
N GLY A 85 13.79 -4.71 -2.68
CA GLY A 85 15.26 -4.81 -2.58
C GLY A 85 15.85 -3.79 -1.62
N ALA A 86 15.40 -2.53 -1.71
CA ALA A 86 15.80 -1.48 -0.78
C ALA A 86 15.37 -1.79 0.67
N THR A 87 14.14 -2.30 0.87
CA THR A 87 13.65 -2.73 2.19
C THR A 87 14.47 -3.89 2.73
N LEU A 88 14.80 -4.88 1.90
CA LEU A 88 15.63 -6.02 2.28
C LEU A 88 17.02 -5.56 2.72
N LEU A 89 17.66 -4.71 1.92
CA LEU A 89 18.96 -4.13 2.25
C LEU A 89 18.91 -3.37 3.59
N THR A 90 17.88 -2.54 3.79
CA THR A 90 17.65 -1.82 5.04
C THR A 90 17.51 -2.81 6.21
N GLY A 91 16.71 -3.88 6.04
CA GLY A 91 16.54 -4.90 7.06
C GLY A 91 17.84 -5.61 7.43
N VAL A 92 18.69 -5.92 6.44
CA VAL A 92 20.02 -6.51 6.67
C VAL A 92 20.92 -5.53 7.43
N ILE A 93 20.94 -4.26 7.04
CA ILE A 93 21.72 -3.22 7.74
C ILE A 93 21.27 -3.09 9.20
N LEU A 94 19.95 -3.02 9.42
CA LEU A 94 19.38 -2.92 10.77
C LEU A 94 19.71 -4.16 11.64
N TYR A 95 19.72 -5.34 11.03
CA TYR A 95 20.13 -6.57 11.73
C TYR A 95 21.54 -6.49 12.27
N PHE A 96 22.50 -5.99 11.46
CA PHE A 96 23.90 -5.85 11.89
C PHE A 96 24.12 -4.68 12.84
N LEU A 97 23.29 -3.64 12.82
CA LEU A 97 23.36 -2.52 13.75
C LEU A 97 22.82 -2.85 15.15
N GLY A 98 22.00 -3.90 15.28
CA GLY A 98 21.40 -4.32 16.54
C GLY A 98 20.36 -3.34 17.08
N GLU A 99 20.39 -3.05 18.39
CA GLU A 99 19.47 -2.11 19.01
C GLU A 99 19.77 -0.67 18.59
N LEU A 100 18.77 0.00 18.04
CA LEU A 100 18.90 1.37 17.56
C LEU A 100 18.57 2.38 18.67
N SER A 101 19.51 3.25 18.98
CA SER A 101 19.22 4.45 19.77
C SER A 101 18.32 5.43 18.99
N ILE A 102 17.64 6.33 19.71
CA ILE A 102 16.79 7.35 19.08
C ILE A 102 17.54 8.18 18.02
N PRO A 103 18.79 8.66 18.27
CA PRO A 103 19.57 9.35 17.24
C PRO A 103 19.89 8.47 16.01
N MET A 104 20.19 7.19 16.20
CA MET A 104 20.41 6.26 15.08
C MET A 104 19.14 6.08 14.25
N MET A 105 17.96 5.95 14.89
CA MET A 105 16.67 5.96 14.19
C MET A 105 16.47 7.26 13.40
N GLY A 106 16.84 8.41 13.97
CA GLY A 106 16.84 9.70 13.29
C GLY A 106 17.72 9.69 12.03
N THR A 107 18.91 9.10 12.11
CA THR A 107 19.82 8.97 10.95
C THR A 107 19.19 8.11 9.85
N VAL A 108 18.62 6.95 10.19
CA VAL A 108 17.94 6.07 9.23
C VAL A 108 16.76 6.78 8.54
N LEU A 109 15.98 7.54 9.31
CA LEU A 109 14.88 8.36 8.77
C LEU A 109 15.39 9.49 7.87
N GLY A 110 16.53 10.12 8.22
CA GLY A 110 17.19 11.14 7.41
C GLY A 110 17.63 10.59 6.04
N VAL A 111 18.21 9.39 6.02
CA VAL A 111 18.54 8.68 4.78
C VAL A 111 17.24 8.41 3.97
N GLY A 112 16.17 7.97 4.63
CA GLY A 112 14.87 7.81 4.01
C GLY A 112 14.33 9.12 3.42
N ALA A 113 14.46 10.24 4.12
CA ALA A 113 14.07 11.57 3.62
C ALA A 113 14.84 11.93 2.33
N ALA A 114 16.15 11.68 2.32
CA ALA A 114 16.99 11.92 1.15
C ALA A 114 16.53 11.09 -0.08
N THR A 115 16.06 9.86 0.11
CA THR A 115 15.55 9.04 -1.00
C THR A 115 14.32 9.64 -1.66
N TRP A 116 13.41 10.28 -0.90
CA TRP A 116 12.26 11.01 -1.49
C TRP A 116 12.69 12.25 -2.27
N ALA A 117 13.72 12.98 -1.80
CA ALA A 117 14.26 14.11 -2.53
C ALA A 117 14.92 13.67 -3.85
N ILE A 118 15.70 12.59 -3.81
CA ILE A 118 16.30 11.97 -5.00
C ILE A 118 15.21 11.49 -5.96
N ALA A 119 14.14 10.87 -5.45
CA ALA A 119 13.01 10.44 -6.27
C ALA A 119 12.32 11.63 -6.96
N ALA A 120 12.16 12.77 -6.26
CA ALA A 120 11.62 14.00 -6.85
C ALA A 120 12.52 14.52 -7.98
N TRP A 121 13.82 14.50 -7.79
CA TRP A 121 14.80 14.90 -8.80
C TRP A 121 14.75 13.99 -10.03
N VAL A 122 14.81 12.67 -9.85
CA VAL A 122 14.71 11.69 -10.95
C VAL A 122 13.39 11.82 -11.69
N PHE A 123 12.26 11.97 -10.97
CA PHE A 123 10.94 12.11 -11.57
C PHE A 123 10.78 13.44 -12.34
N SER A 124 11.60 14.43 -12.05
CA SER A 124 11.61 15.70 -12.80
C SER A 124 12.04 15.51 -14.27
N GLY A 125 12.73 14.43 -14.59
CA GLY A 125 13.10 14.06 -15.95
C GLY A 125 12.02 13.34 -16.76
N VAL A 126 10.84 13.04 -16.17
CA VAL A 126 9.74 12.38 -16.90
C VAL A 126 9.11 13.37 -17.87
N ASP A 127 9.02 13.03 -19.14
CA ASP A 127 8.25 13.79 -20.13
C ASP A 127 6.77 13.41 -20.00
N GLU A 128 5.97 14.36 -19.54
CA GLU A 128 4.53 14.22 -19.44
C GLU A 128 3.86 14.98 -20.60
N PRO A 129 3.07 14.30 -21.45
CA PRO A 129 2.25 14.98 -22.45
C PRO A 129 1.33 15.98 -21.76
N VAL A 130 1.45 17.26 -22.14
CA VAL A 130 0.58 18.32 -21.60
C VAL A 130 -0.82 18.12 -22.20
N PRO A 131 -1.87 17.96 -21.41
CA PRO A 131 -3.23 17.88 -21.96
C PRO A 131 -3.60 19.23 -22.57
N GLU A 132 -4.18 19.21 -23.75
CA GLU A 132 -5.03 20.32 -24.20
C GLU A 132 -6.13 20.52 -23.16
N GLU A 133 -6.36 21.76 -22.79
CA GLU A 133 -7.22 22.29 -21.73
C GLU A 133 -8.29 21.32 -21.17
N THR A 134 -8.14 20.93 -19.92
CA THR A 134 -9.22 20.30 -19.16
C THR A 134 -9.59 21.24 -18.01
N GLU A 135 -10.71 21.88 -18.13
CA GLU A 135 -11.36 22.63 -17.04
C GLU A 135 -11.72 21.67 -15.90
N GLY A 136 -11.18 21.88 -14.73
CA GLY A 136 -11.50 21.08 -13.56
C GLY A 136 -10.69 21.51 -12.34
N GLY A 137 -11.15 22.54 -11.64
CA GLY A 137 -10.73 22.86 -10.28
C GLY A 137 -11.25 21.81 -9.29
N ILE A 138 -10.72 21.78 -8.06
CA ILE A 138 -11.41 21.10 -6.96
C ILE A 138 -12.66 21.91 -6.69
N ASP A 139 -13.79 21.45 -7.22
CA ASP A 139 -15.08 22.02 -6.95
C ASP A 139 -15.46 21.73 -5.49
N LYS A 140 -16.17 22.68 -4.86
CA LYS A 140 -16.77 22.49 -3.53
C LYS A 140 -17.76 21.31 -3.51
N GLN A 141 -18.15 20.81 -4.68
CA GLN A 141 -19.03 19.65 -4.86
C GLN A 141 -18.29 18.30 -4.92
N TRP A 142 -16.95 18.28 -4.84
CA TRP A 142 -16.15 17.06 -4.99
C TRP A 142 -16.67 15.87 -4.16
N TRP A 143 -17.18 16.12 -2.94
CA TRP A 143 -17.75 15.05 -2.10
C TRP A 143 -19.06 14.52 -2.68
N LYS A 144 -19.92 15.40 -3.19
CA LYS A 144 -21.15 15.00 -3.87
C LYS A 144 -20.84 14.19 -5.13
N ASP A 145 -19.88 14.63 -5.92
CA ASP A 145 -19.46 13.95 -7.14
C ASP A 145 -18.85 12.60 -6.85
N THR A 146 -18.03 12.48 -5.78
CA THR A 146 -17.49 11.21 -5.30
C THR A 146 -18.59 10.26 -4.88
N TRP A 147 -19.58 10.74 -4.12
CA TRP A 147 -20.71 9.95 -3.68
C TRP A 147 -21.63 9.56 -4.85
N GLN A 148 -21.88 10.49 -5.74
CA GLN A 148 -22.64 10.24 -6.96
C GLN A 148 -21.97 9.20 -7.85
N LEU A 149 -20.64 9.27 -8.03
CA LEU A 149 -19.89 8.26 -8.76
C LEU A 149 -20.04 6.88 -8.12
N PHE A 150 -19.96 6.78 -6.79
CA PHE A 150 -20.16 5.53 -6.07
C PHE A 150 -21.58 4.97 -6.19
N THR A 151 -22.60 5.83 -6.20
CA THR A 151 -24.01 5.41 -6.27
C THR A 151 -24.48 5.12 -7.68
N SER A 152 -24.04 5.89 -8.68
CA SER A 152 -24.49 5.81 -10.07
C SER A 152 -23.69 4.81 -10.92
N ASP A 153 -22.35 4.71 -10.69
CA ASP A 153 -21.50 3.79 -11.44
C ASP A 153 -21.36 2.44 -10.72
N GLY A 154 -22.16 1.47 -11.16
CA GLY A 154 -22.12 0.11 -10.61
C GLY A 154 -20.79 -0.60 -10.78
N HIS A 155 -20.00 -0.26 -11.82
CA HIS A 155 -18.68 -0.84 -12.04
C HIS A 155 -17.66 -0.29 -11.03
N PHE A 156 -17.65 1.03 -10.86
CA PHE A 156 -16.82 1.70 -9.85
C PHE A 156 -17.18 1.24 -8.44
N ARG A 157 -18.46 1.20 -8.08
CA ARG A 157 -18.94 0.70 -6.78
C ARG A 157 -18.49 -0.73 -6.51
N ASN A 158 -18.65 -1.64 -7.49
CA ASN A 158 -18.21 -3.02 -7.35
C ASN A 158 -16.69 -3.13 -7.13
N PHE A 159 -15.91 -2.35 -7.86
CA PHE A 159 -14.46 -2.29 -7.64
C PHE A 159 -14.10 -1.81 -6.22
N VAL A 160 -14.75 -0.76 -5.72
CA VAL A 160 -14.50 -0.24 -4.36
C VAL A 160 -14.85 -1.28 -3.31
N ILE A 161 -15.99 -1.98 -3.45
CA ILE A 161 -16.39 -3.06 -2.54
C ILE A 161 -15.39 -4.21 -2.56
N VAL A 162 -15.02 -4.70 -3.74
CA VAL A 162 -14.03 -5.78 -3.86
C VAL A 162 -12.70 -5.34 -3.24
N ARG A 163 -12.24 -4.16 -3.57
CA ARG A 163 -10.99 -3.60 -3.01
C ARG A 163 -11.04 -3.50 -1.48
N ALA A 164 -12.21 -3.21 -0.90
CA ALA A 164 -12.41 -3.18 0.54
C ALA A 164 -12.29 -4.57 1.16
N LEU A 165 -12.94 -5.56 0.57
CA LEU A 165 -12.87 -6.96 1.02
C LEU A 165 -11.46 -7.55 0.88
N LEU A 166 -10.66 -7.06 -0.07
CA LEU A 166 -9.27 -7.51 -0.28
C LEU A 166 -8.25 -6.82 0.65
N LEU A 167 -8.69 -6.06 1.66
CA LEU A 167 -7.81 -5.46 2.69
C LEU A 167 -7.18 -6.51 3.62
N VAL A 168 -7.65 -7.74 3.58
CA VAL A 168 -7.18 -8.85 4.43
C VAL A 168 -5.65 -8.89 4.53
N SER A 169 -4.96 -8.88 3.41
CA SER A 169 -3.51 -8.96 3.37
C SER A 169 -2.77 -7.74 3.92
N ALA A 170 -3.42 -6.58 3.95
CA ALA A 170 -2.82 -5.35 4.48
C ALA A 170 -2.94 -5.26 6.00
N LEU A 171 -4.10 -5.66 6.55
CA LEU A 171 -4.39 -5.55 7.97
C LEU A 171 -3.86 -6.75 8.77
N SER A 172 -3.78 -7.94 8.17
CA SER A 172 -3.36 -9.16 8.86
C SER A 172 -1.90 -9.15 9.30
N THR A 173 -1.02 -8.41 8.62
CA THR A 173 0.41 -8.40 8.91
C THR A 173 0.73 -8.01 10.35
N SER A 174 0.04 -7.01 10.90
CA SER A 174 0.20 -6.59 12.30
C SER A 174 -0.23 -7.66 13.29
N PHE A 175 -1.31 -8.39 13.00
CA PHE A 175 -1.80 -9.46 13.86
C PHE A 175 -0.94 -10.73 13.79
N ILE A 176 -0.31 -11.02 12.63
CA ILE A 176 0.68 -12.11 12.52
C ILE A 176 1.91 -11.79 13.38
N VAL A 177 2.40 -10.55 13.33
CA VAL A 177 3.52 -10.11 14.18
C VAL A 177 3.15 -10.23 15.66
N LEU A 178 1.94 -9.83 16.03
CA LEU A 178 1.46 -9.94 17.41
C LEU A 178 1.34 -11.40 17.86
N LEU A 179 0.81 -12.30 17.01
CA LEU A 179 0.68 -13.72 17.28
C LEU A 179 2.04 -14.40 17.48
N SER A 180 3.07 -13.92 16.81
CA SER A 180 4.43 -14.47 16.83
C SER A 180 5.42 -13.67 17.66
N SER A 181 4.97 -12.72 18.48
CA SER A 181 5.84 -11.79 19.22
C SER A 181 6.84 -12.48 20.15
N ASN A 182 6.53 -13.69 20.64
CA ASN A 182 7.41 -14.48 21.51
C ASN A 182 8.34 -15.43 20.71
N LEU A 183 8.15 -15.55 19.38
CA LEU A 183 8.81 -16.57 18.57
C LEU A 183 9.84 -16.03 17.59
N SER A 184 9.72 -14.76 17.18
CA SER A 184 10.57 -14.18 16.12
C SER A 184 10.88 -12.71 16.38
N GLY A 185 12.13 -12.31 16.13
CA GLY A 185 12.53 -10.92 16.18
C GLY A 185 11.94 -10.09 15.04
N LEU A 186 11.73 -8.79 15.29
CA LEU A 186 11.17 -7.83 14.33
C LEU A 186 11.93 -7.83 12.98
N TYR A 187 13.23 -8.06 13.00
CA TYR A 187 14.07 -8.10 11.79
C TYR A 187 13.65 -9.17 10.80
N GLY A 188 13.24 -10.35 11.28
CA GLY A 188 12.75 -11.43 10.43
C GLY A 188 11.55 -11.02 9.58
N PHE A 189 10.63 -10.25 10.14
CA PHE A 189 9.47 -9.73 9.42
C PHE A 189 9.83 -8.64 8.41
N VAL A 190 10.80 -7.77 8.71
CA VAL A 190 11.30 -6.75 7.76
C VAL A 190 11.97 -7.44 6.57
N LEU A 191 12.83 -8.43 6.82
CA LEU A 191 13.50 -9.22 5.79
C LEU A 191 12.48 -9.97 4.92
N ALA A 192 11.50 -10.65 5.53
CA ALA A 192 10.43 -11.34 4.83
C ALA A 192 9.59 -10.38 3.96
N SER A 193 9.30 -9.18 4.46
CA SER A 193 8.56 -8.15 3.73
C SER A 193 9.36 -7.63 2.53
N GLY A 194 10.66 -7.37 2.70
CA GLY A 194 11.55 -6.95 1.63
C GLY A 194 11.68 -8.02 0.54
N LEU A 195 11.93 -9.26 0.93
CA LEU A 195 12.06 -10.40 0.03
C LEU A 195 10.76 -10.68 -0.73
N SER A 196 9.62 -10.63 -0.06
CA SER A 196 8.32 -10.84 -0.71
C SER A 196 8.00 -9.75 -1.73
N SER A 197 8.38 -8.50 -1.48
CA SER A 197 8.19 -7.40 -2.41
C SER A 197 9.16 -7.48 -3.59
N LEU A 198 10.40 -7.89 -3.33
CA LEU A 198 11.42 -8.08 -4.36
C LEU A 198 11.02 -9.19 -5.37
N VAL A 199 10.70 -10.36 -4.85
CA VAL A 199 10.32 -11.53 -5.68
C VAL A 199 8.93 -11.32 -6.27
N GLY A 200 7.97 -10.95 -5.43
CA GLY A 200 6.56 -10.82 -5.81
C GLY A 200 6.27 -9.65 -6.72
N GLY A 201 7.01 -8.56 -6.63
CA GLY A 201 6.74 -7.35 -7.39
C GLY A 201 6.76 -7.60 -8.90
N ARG A 202 7.84 -8.16 -9.41
CA ARG A 202 8.01 -8.43 -10.85
C ARG A 202 7.03 -9.50 -11.36
N ILE A 203 6.90 -10.59 -10.63
CA ILE A 203 5.99 -11.69 -10.98
C ILE A 203 4.55 -11.17 -11.01
N SER A 204 4.12 -10.47 -9.97
CA SER A 204 2.77 -9.91 -9.88
C SER A 204 2.49 -8.86 -10.96
N GLY A 205 3.52 -8.13 -11.40
CA GLY A 205 3.40 -7.17 -12.50
C GLY A 205 3.01 -7.84 -13.81
N VAL A 206 3.71 -8.92 -14.18
CA VAL A 206 3.43 -9.69 -15.41
C VAL A 206 2.02 -10.33 -15.34
N TYR A 207 1.65 -10.93 -14.22
CA TYR A 207 0.30 -11.50 -14.07
C TYR A 207 -0.79 -10.44 -14.06
N SER A 208 -0.51 -9.27 -13.48
CA SER A 208 -1.45 -8.15 -13.46
C SER A 208 -1.71 -7.57 -14.86
N ASP A 209 -0.71 -7.56 -15.74
CA ASP A 209 -0.89 -7.13 -17.13
C ASP A 209 -1.75 -8.13 -17.92
N LYS A 210 -1.72 -9.41 -17.56
CA LYS A 210 -2.61 -10.43 -18.15
C LYS A 210 -4.04 -10.33 -17.64
N SER A 211 -4.22 -10.21 -16.34
CA SER A 211 -5.52 -10.02 -15.68
C SER A 211 -5.33 -9.47 -14.27
N SER A 212 -5.55 -8.18 -14.11
CA SER A 212 -5.49 -7.52 -12.80
C SER A 212 -6.53 -8.08 -11.83
N LYS A 213 -7.73 -8.40 -12.32
CA LYS A 213 -8.82 -8.98 -11.56
C LYS A 213 -8.43 -10.34 -10.96
N ASN A 214 -7.92 -11.25 -11.80
CA ASN A 214 -7.55 -12.59 -11.36
C ASN A 214 -6.34 -12.57 -10.43
N THR A 215 -5.37 -11.70 -10.67
CA THR A 215 -4.22 -11.52 -9.79
C THR A 215 -4.63 -11.04 -8.40
N MET A 216 -5.59 -10.09 -8.31
CA MET A 216 -6.16 -9.68 -7.01
C MET A 216 -6.86 -10.82 -6.30
N ALA A 217 -7.71 -11.56 -7.01
CA ALA A 217 -8.49 -12.68 -6.44
C ALA A 217 -7.57 -13.81 -5.96
N ALA A 218 -6.58 -14.21 -6.77
CA ALA A 218 -5.60 -15.24 -6.40
C ALA A 218 -4.77 -14.82 -5.19
N GLY A 219 -4.27 -13.58 -5.15
CA GLY A 219 -3.54 -13.07 -4.00
C GLY A 219 -4.38 -13.09 -2.72
N ALA A 220 -5.65 -12.70 -2.79
CA ALA A 220 -6.53 -12.74 -1.62
C ALA A 220 -6.85 -14.17 -1.17
N ALA A 221 -7.05 -15.10 -2.10
CA ALA A 221 -7.28 -16.50 -1.78
C ALA A 221 -6.07 -17.10 -1.04
N VAL A 222 -4.86 -16.85 -1.54
CA VAL A 222 -3.61 -17.29 -0.90
C VAL A 222 -3.47 -16.65 0.49
N ALA A 223 -3.66 -15.34 0.62
CA ALA A 223 -3.57 -14.68 1.91
C ALA A 223 -4.57 -15.27 2.92
N SER A 224 -5.85 -15.39 2.53
CA SER A 224 -6.90 -15.90 3.43
C SER A 224 -6.64 -17.35 3.85
N LEU A 225 -6.18 -18.21 2.93
CA LEU A 225 -5.82 -19.60 3.24
C LEU A 225 -4.66 -19.65 4.22
N VAL A 226 -3.60 -18.87 3.98
CA VAL A 226 -2.42 -18.82 4.85
C VAL A 226 -2.81 -18.36 6.25
N LEU A 227 -3.71 -17.35 6.38
CA LEU A 227 -4.17 -16.90 7.71
C LEU A 227 -4.85 -18.03 8.48
N VAL A 228 -5.72 -18.81 7.84
CA VAL A 228 -6.37 -19.97 8.48
C VAL A 228 -5.33 -21.00 8.91
N LEU A 229 -4.34 -21.29 8.05
CA LEU A 229 -3.26 -22.23 8.37
C LEU A 229 -2.38 -21.75 9.52
N LEU A 230 -2.08 -20.44 9.61
CA LEU A 230 -1.31 -19.86 10.71
C LEU A 230 -2.06 -19.98 12.05
N VAL A 231 -3.36 -19.70 12.05
CA VAL A 231 -4.19 -19.87 13.26
C VAL A 231 -4.28 -21.36 13.62
N ALA A 232 -4.46 -22.25 12.66
CA ALA A 232 -4.44 -23.68 12.92
C ALA A 232 -3.09 -24.13 13.52
N SER A 233 -1.97 -23.66 12.95
CA SER A 233 -0.64 -23.95 13.44
C SER A 233 -0.42 -23.45 14.88
N SER A 234 -0.89 -22.24 15.21
CA SER A 234 -0.73 -21.69 16.56
C SER A 234 -1.42 -22.52 17.65
N HIS A 235 -2.48 -23.26 17.29
CA HIS A 235 -3.20 -24.11 18.24
C HIS A 235 -2.68 -25.55 18.33
N TRP A 236 -2.18 -26.10 17.23
CA TRP A 236 -1.90 -27.53 17.14
C TRP A 236 -0.42 -27.89 16.95
N ALA A 237 0.40 -26.93 16.50
CA ALA A 237 1.81 -27.21 16.29
C ALA A 237 2.67 -26.81 17.51
N PRO A 238 3.75 -27.56 17.79
CA PRO A 238 4.72 -27.18 18.82
C PRO A 238 5.42 -25.84 18.50
N ASP A 239 5.90 -25.14 19.54
CA ASP A 239 6.58 -23.85 19.40
C ASP A 239 7.77 -23.89 18.44
N GLY A 240 8.55 -24.98 18.45
CA GLY A 240 9.67 -25.16 17.53
C GLY A 240 9.25 -25.21 16.06
N VAL A 241 8.06 -25.71 15.74
CA VAL A 241 7.47 -25.70 14.40
C VAL A 241 6.94 -24.29 14.08
N ASN A 242 6.25 -23.66 15.04
CA ASN A 242 5.71 -22.31 14.88
C ASN A 242 6.80 -21.25 14.65
N ALA A 243 7.99 -21.42 15.21
CA ALA A 243 9.15 -20.56 14.98
C ALA A 243 9.52 -20.44 13.49
N TRP A 244 9.21 -21.46 12.67
CA TRP A 244 9.40 -21.45 11.22
C TRP A 244 8.12 -21.14 10.44
N VAL A 245 6.99 -21.68 10.87
CA VAL A 245 5.71 -21.52 10.18
C VAL A 245 5.26 -20.06 10.17
N MET A 246 5.44 -19.32 11.28
CA MET A 246 5.01 -17.92 11.37
C MET A 246 5.77 -16.99 10.41
N PRO A 247 7.11 -16.98 10.34
CA PRO A 247 7.84 -16.17 9.34
C PRO A 247 7.55 -16.57 7.89
N ILE A 248 7.41 -17.88 7.61
CA ILE A 248 7.08 -18.37 6.26
C ILE A 248 5.67 -17.94 5.86
N GLY A 249 4.70 -18.06 6.75
CA GLY A 249 3.33 -17.60 6.53
C GLY A 249 3.27 -16.08 6.37
N PHE A 250 4.01 -15.33 7.18
CA PHE A 250 4.13 -13.88 7.01
C PHE A 250 4.72 -13.52 5.64
N PHE A 251 5.76 -14.20 5.20
CA PHE A 251 6.32 -14.03 3.85
C PHE A 251 5.26 -14.29 2.78
N ALA A 252 4.51 -15.38 2.87
CA ALA A 252 3.47 -15.75 1.91
C ALA A 252 2.34 -14.70 1.86
N VAL A 253 1.87 -14.20 3.03
CA VAL A 253 0.87 -13.13 3.10
C VAL A 253 1.40 -11.83 2.51
N ASN A 254 2.65 -11.47 2.75
CA ASN A 254 3.25 -10.27 2.15
C ASN A 254 3.45 -10.41 0.64
N LEU A 255 3.77 -11.60 0.16
CA LEU A 255 3.83 -11.91 -1.27
C LEU A 255 2.46 -11.70 -1.92
N ALA A 256 1.41 -12.25 -1.32
CA ALA A 256 0.02 -12.06 -1.73
C ALA A 256 -0.40 -10.57 -1.65
N HIS A 257 -0.01 -9.86 -0.59
CA HIS A 257 -0.24 -8.42 -0.46
C HIS A 257 0.43 -7.63 -1.59
N THR A 258 1.65 -7.99 -1.96
CA THR A 258 2.36 -7.34 -3.08
C THR A 258 1.61 -7.56 -4.39
N ALA A 259 1.11 -8.78 -4.65
CA ALA A 259 0.32 -9.09 -5.82
C ALA A 259 -0.99 -8.27 -5.87
N ILE A 260 -1.74 -8.24 -4.78
CA ILE A 260 -2.98 -7.45 -4.67
C ILE A 260 -2.67 -5.95 -4.86
N ARG A 261 -1.60 -5.45 -4.27
CA ARG A 261 -1.21 -4.03 -4.36
C ARG A 261 -0.85 -3.62 -5.78
N VAL A 262 -0.09 -4.44 -6.50
CA VAL A 262 0.29 -4.20 -7.90
C VAL A 262 -0.95 -4.24 -8.78
N ALA A 263 -1.71 -5.33 -8.71
CA ALA A 263 -2.89 -5.54 -9.55
C ALA A 263 -3.98 -4.48 -9.32
N ARG A 264 -4.21 -4.08 -8.08
CA ARG A 264 -5.17 -3.02 -7.73
C ARG A 264 -4.80 -1.67 -8.34
N LYS A 265 -3.49 -1.34 -8.37
CA LYS A 265 -3.02 -0.09 -8.98
C LYS A 265 -3.21 -0.12 -10.50
N THR A 266 -2.89 -1.24 -11.13
CA THR A 266 -3.10 -1.44 -12.58
C THR A 266 -4.58 -1.38 -12.92
N TYR A 267 -5.42 -2.13 -12.19
CA TYR A 267 -6.87 -2.18 -12.42
C TYR A 267 -7.53 -0.79 -12.39
N VAL A 268 -7.26 0.02 -11.36
CA VAL A 268 -7.90 1.34 -11.25
C VAL A 268 -7.48 2.31 -12.36
N VAL A 269 -6.26 2.17 -12.87
CA VAL A 269 -5.75 2.99 -13.98
C VAL A 269 -6.34 2.54 -15.31
N ASP A 270 -6.54 1.23 -15.49
CA ASP A 270 -7.12 0.66 -16.72
C ASP A 270 -8.65 0.82 -16.78
N MET A 271 -9.32 0.77 -15.62
CA MET A 271 -10.76 0.95 -15.51
C MET A 271 -11.20 2.38 -15.84
N ALA A 272 -10.44 3.38 -15.40
CA ALA A 272 -10.79 4.78 -15.54
C ALA A 272 -10.26 5.35 -16.87
N GLY A 273 -11.15 5.68 -17.80
CA GLY A 273 -10.82 6.32 -19.08
C GLY A 273 -10.83 7.85 -19.02
N GLY A 274 -9.97 8.49 -19.84
CA GLY A 274 -10.04 9.93 -20.12
C GLY A 274 -9.96 10.84 -18.88
N ASP A 275 -10.68 11.96 -18.93
CA ASP A 275 -10.63 13.04 -17.94
C ASP A 275 -11.19 12.66 -16.57
N LYS A 276 -12.07 11.65 -16.50
CA LYS A 276 -12.65 11.16 -15.25
C LYS A 276 -11.67 10.32 -14.42
N ARG A 277 -10.47 10.00 -14.95
CA ARG A 277 -9.49 9.14 -14.26
C ARG A 277 -9.03 9.72 -12.93
N THR A 278 -8.65 11.00 -12.90
CA THR A 278 -8.19 11.66 -11.67
C THR A 278 -9.28 11.67 -10.60
N GLN A 279 -10.52 11.95 -11.00
CA GLN A 279 -11.68 11.91 -10.12
C GLN A 279 -11.91 10.50 -9.58
N SER A 280 -11.94 9.47 -10.45
CA SER A 280 -12.12 8.07 -10.04
C SER A 280 -11.02 7.56 -9.11
N VAL A 281 -9.75 7.91 -9.37
CA VAL A 281 -8.62 7.54 -8.50
C VAL A 281 -8.72 8.24 -7.15
N GLY A 282 -9.05 9.53 -7.13
CA GLY A 282 -9.26 10.30 -5.91
C GLY A 282 -10.42 9.75 -5.08
N ALA A 283 -11.58 9.55 -5.71
CA ALA A 283 -12.77 8.97 -5.11
C ALA A 283 -12.49 7.57 -4.51
N ALA A 284 -11.84 6.69 -5.30
CA ALA A 284 -11.47 5.35 -4.84
C ALA A 284 -10.51 5.36 -3.65
N ASN A 285 -9.56 6.30 -3.60
CA ASN A 285 -8.63 6.42 -2.48
C ASN A 285 -9.34 6.94 -1.21
N THR A 286 -10.24 7.90 -1.33
CA THR A 286 -11.00 8.46 -0.20
C THR A 286 -11.95 7.42 0.39
N MET A 287 -12.76 6.77 -0.45
CA MET A 287 -13.64 5.67 0.00
C MET A 287 -12.83 4.58 0.69
N MET A 288 -11.66 4.27 0.14
CA MET A 288 -10.75 3.28 0.70
C MET A 288 -10.20 3.68 2.06
N GLY A 289 -9.90 4.98 2.26
CA GLY A 289 -9.46 5.49 3.56
C GLY A 289 -10.52 5.31 4.64
N ILE A 290 -11.77 5.63 4.34
CA ILE A 290 -12.91 5.46 5.25
C ILE A 290 -13.11 3.97 5.58
N ILE A 291 -13.14 3.11 4.56
CA ILE A 291 -13.32 1.68 4.75
C ILE A 291 -12.17 1.08 5.56
N LEU A 292 -10.93 1.51 5.32
CA LEU A 292 -9.77 1.06 6.10
C LEU A 292 -9.91 1.39 7.59
N LEU A 293 -10.41 2.58 7.91
CA LEU A 293 -10.67 2.97 9.30
C LEU A 293 -11.78 2.10 9.92
N ILE A 294 -12.86 1.85 9.20
CA ILE A 294 -13.98 1.02 9.69
C ILE A 294 -13.53 -0.43 9.88
N VAL A 295 -12.96 -1.06 8.85
CA VAL A 295 -12.53 -2.46 8.91
C VAL A 295 -11.37 -2.63 9.90
N GLY A 296 -10.43 -1.68 9.93
CA GLY A 296 -9.35 -1.67 10.92
C GLY A 296 -9.87 -1.54 12.35
N GLY A 297 -10.83 -0.65 12.59
CA GLY A 297 -11.49 -0.50 13.89
C GLY A 297 -12.22 -1.77 14.31
N ILE A 298 -13.02 -2.37 13.43
CA ILE A 298 -13.69 -3.66 13.69
C ILE A 298 -12.66 -4.75 13.99
N SER A 299 -11.60 -4.85 13.17
CA SER A 299 -10.53 -5.84 13.40
C SER A 299 -9.85 -5.66 14.75
N SER A 300 -9.66 -4.40 15.20
CA SER A 300 -9.07 -4.10 16.50
C SER A 300 -10.00 -4.50 17.64
N VAL A 301 -11.31 -4.32 17.50
CA VAL A 301 -12.31 -4.79 18.49
C VAL A 301 -12.33 -6.32 18.52
N VAL A 302 -12.33 -6.98 17.37
CA VAL A 302 -12.28 -8.46 17.29
C VAL A 302 -10.99 -8.99 17.92
N ALA A 303 -9.88 -8.27 17.80
CA ALA A 303 -8.60 -8.64 18.39
C ALA A 303 -8.59 -8.59 19.93
N LEU A 304 -9.60 -8.02 20.59
CA LEU A 304 -9.77 -8.15 22.04
C LEU A 304 -10.06 -9.59 22.46
N ALA A 305 -10.59 -10.41 21.54
CA ALA A 305 -10.76 -11.85 21.74
C ALA A 305 -9.50 -12.68 21.37
N GLY A 306 -8.40 -12.00 21.05
CA GLY A 306 -7.13 -12.60 20.62
C GLY A 306 -6.75 -12.26 19.16
N PRO A 307 -5.46 -12.28 18.83
CA PRO A 307 -4.98 -12.02 17.46
C PRO A 307 -5.50 -13.07 16.46
N GLU A 308 -5.73 -14.30 16.89
CA GLU A 308 -6.30 -15.39 16.10
C GLU A 308 -7.71 -15.05 15.59
N ALA A 309 -8.55 -14.48 16.48
CA ALA A 309 -9.91 -14.07 16.12
C ALA A 309 -9.87 -13.00 15.02
N ALA A 310 -8.97 -12.02 15.13
CA ALA A 310 -8.79 -10.99 14.10
C ALA A 310 -8.29 -11.59 12.77
N LEU A 311 -7.36 -12.54 12.81
CA LEU A 311 -6.85 -13.22 11.61
C LEU A 311 -7.95 -14.04 10.92
N LEU A 312 -8.78 -14.79 11.67
CA LEU A 312 -9.92 -15.54 11.12
C LEU A 312 -10.98 -14.62 10.55
N PHE A 313 -11.30 -13.52 11.22
CA PHE A 313 -12.21 -12.49 10.72
C PHE A 313 -11.72 -11.91 9.38
N LEU A 314 -10.44 -11.55 9.30
CA LEU A 314 -9.84 -11.05 8.08
C LEU A 314 -9.82 -12.12 6.98
N ALA A 315 -9.53 -13.39 7.31
CA ALA A 315 -9.58 -14.48 6.34
C ALA A 315 -10.99 -14.66 5.75
N LEU A 316 -12.03 -14.59 6.59
CA LEU A 316 -13.43 -14.64 6.13
C LEU A 316 -13.76 -13.49 5.16
N ILE A 317 -13.41 -12.26 5.52
CA ILE A 317 -13.57 -11.09 4.64
C ILE A 317 -12.82 -11.31 3.32
N GLY A 318 -11.61 -11.85 3.37
CA GLY A 318 -10.81 -12.14 2.19
C GLY A 318 -11.46 -13.16 1.27
N PHE A 319 -12.03 -14.27 1.79
CA PHE A 319 -12.77 -15.24 0.99
C PHE A 319 -14.04 -14.64 0.36
N LEU A 320 -14.77 -13.81 1.10
CA LEU A 320 -15.89 -13.04 0.53
C LEU A 320 -15.40 -12.12 -0.60
N GLY A 321 -14.24 -11.50 -0.44
CA GLY A 321 -13.59 -10.69 -1.47
C GLY A 321 -13.23 -11.48 -2.72
N VAL A 322 -12.70 -12.70 -2.58
CA VAL A 322 -12.41 -13.61 -3.68
C VAL A 322 -13.67 -13.96 -4.46
N TRP A 323 -14.73 -14.35 -3.73
CA TRP A 323 -16.02 -14.64 -4.34
C TRP A 323 -16.58 -13.43 -5.11
N ARG A 324 -16.55 -12.25 -4.49
CA ARG A 324 -17.06 -11.02 -5.10
C ARG A 324 -16.19 -10.54 -6.28
N ALA A 325 -14.88 -10.80 -6.26
CA ALA A 325 -13.97 -10.42 -7.34
C ALA A 325 -14.35 -11.06 -8.70
N ARG A 326 -15.06 -12.19 -8.69
CA ARG A 326 -15.58 -12.82 -9.93
C ARG A 326 -16.51 -11.89 -10.71
N SER A 327 -17.22 -10.98 -10.03
CA SER A 327 -18.12 -10.01 -10.65
C SER A 327 -17.42 -8.75 -11.20
N LEU A 328 -16.10 -8.61 -11.02
CA LEU A 328 -15.34 -7.54 -11.67
C LEU A 328 -15.25 -7.79 -13.18
N LYS A 329 -15.34 -6.71 -13.96
CA LYS A 329 -15.06 -6.76 -15.39
C LYS A 329 -13.56 -6.91 -15.64
N GLU A 330 -13.18 -7.61 -16.71
CA GLU A 330 -11.81 -7.60 -17.16
C GLU A 330 -11.50 -6.26 -17.84
N VAL A 331 -10.40 -5.63 -17.45
CA VAL A 331 -9.99 -4.29 -17.95
C VAL A 331 -8.58 -4.28 -18.53
N SER A 332 -7.83 -5.39 -18.40
CA SER A 332 -6.42 -5.45 -18.77
C SER A 332 -6.21 -5.55 -20.29
N HIS A 333 -7.21 -5.99 -21.05
CA HIS A 333 -7.14 -6.21 -22.50
C HIS A 333 -8.13 -5.37 -23.31
N THR A 334 -8.90 -4.49 -22.67
CA THR A 334 -9.82 -3.55 -23.32
C THR A 334 -9.17 -2.17 -23.37
#